data_0a0709df6c9b914c822235827b85ac42
#
_entry.id   0a0709df6c9b914c822235827b85ac42
#
_cell.length_a   1.000
_cell.length_b   1.000
_cell.length_c   1.000
_cell.angle_alpha   90.00
_cell.angle_beta   90.00
_cell.angle_gamma   90.00
#
_symmetry.space_group_name_H-M   'P 1'
#
loop_
_entity.id
_entity.type
_entity.pdbx_description
1 polymer ?
#
loop_
_entity_poly.entity_id
_entity_poly.type
_entity_poly.pdbx_seq_one_letter_code
_entity_poly.pdbx_strand_id
1 'polypeptide(L)'
;SGRETDGPFALACNLLVPFSNRISGGFSFDGQHHAMTPNLSGEPYPIHGDGFRRAWALRDCSPTHADLVLQDGAIGPFLYTAQVHYSLTADSLETGLSVTNEGSSRLPFGLGLHPWFPRDAATRLRFAANGHWPETPDHLPATLEAVPAVQGGPWHDPAPLPDGWINTGFSGWDGCAQISQGPMAA
;
A
#
# COMPACT_ATOMS: atom_id res chain seq x y z
N SER A 1 -16.45 0.80 7.94
CA SER A 1 -15.67 1.11 9.15
C SER A 1 -15.23 -0.20 9.81
N GLY A 2 -13.96 -0.54 9.65
CA GLY A 2 -13.36 -1.70 10.33
C GLY A 2 -13.38 -1.50 11.85
N ARG A 3 -13.56 -2.59 12.59
CA ARG A 3 -13.40 -2.64 14.04
C ARG A 3 -12.03 -3.27 14.33
N GLU A 4 -11.46 -3.00 15.49
CA GLU A 4 -10.20 -3.60 15.93
C GLU A 4 -10.21 -5.14 15.85
N THR A 5 -11.39 -5.76 16.01
CA THR A 5 -11.61 -7.21 15.95
C THR A 5 -11.66 -7.77 14.52
N ASP A 6 -11.79 -6.92 13.49
CA ASP A 6 -12.04 -7.37 12.12
C ASP A 6 -10.73 -7.71 11.35
N GLY A 7 -9.58 -7.45 11.98
CA GLY A 7 -8.27 -7.64 11.38
C GLY A 7 -7.83 -6.48 10.47
N PRO A 8 -6.55 -6.47 10.07
CA PRO A 8 -5.94 -5.32 9.40
C PRO A 8 -6.54 -5.01 8.02
N PHE A 9 -7.06 -6.00 7.31
CA PHE A 9 -7.63 -5.80 5.97
C PHE A 9 -9.07 -5.27 5.97
N ALA A 10 -9.70 -5.12 7.12
CA ALA A 10 -11.00 -4.48 7.24
C ALA A 10 -10.90 -2.95 7.48
N LEU A 11 -9.70 -2.41 7.55
CA LEU A 11 -9.44 -0.98 7.72
C LEU A 11 -9.51 -0.25 6.37
N ALA A 12 -9.93 1.03 6.39
CA ALA A 12 -10.13 1.82 5.18
C ALA A 12 -8.83 2.13 4.43
N CYS A 13 -7.70 2.21 5.12
CA CYS A 13 -6.38 2.43 4.53
C CYS A 13 -5.30 1.85 5.44
N ASN A 14 -4.48 0.95 4.89
CA ASN A 14 -3.33 0.40 5.60
C ASN A 14 -2.06 1.20 5.28
N LEU A 15 -1.23 1.41 6.30
CA LEU A 15 0.07 2.04 6.18
C LEU A 15 1.13 0.96 5.97
N LEU A 16 1.71 0.94 4.77
CA LEU A 16 2.69 -0.07 4.39
C LEU A 16 4.10 0.47 4.65
N VAL A 17 4.75 -0.05 5.68
CA VAL A 17 6.09 0.31 6.11
C VAL A 17 6.75 -0.88 6.81
N PRO A 18 8.01 -1.17 6.62
CA PRO A 18 9.05 -0.45 5.85
C PRO A 18 9.13 -0.85 4.38
N PHE A 19 8.19 -1.61 3.86
CA PHE A 19 8.09 -1.96 2.44
C PHE A 19 6.64 -2.25 2.04
N SER A 20 6.36 -2.13 0.74
CA SER A 20 5.07 -2.48 0.12
C SER A 20 5.18 -3.81 -0.61
N ASN A 21 4.05 -4.51 -0.76
CA ASN A 21 3.96 -5.80 -1.44
C ASN A 21 4.84 -6.89 -0.79
N ARG A 22 5.24 -7.93 -1.54
CA ARG A 22 5.93 -9.13 -1.06
C ARG A 22 7.42 -9.10 -1.36
N ILE A 23 8.21 -9.76 -0.51
CA ILE A 23 9.66 -9.97 -0.72
C ILE A 23 9.92 -11.49 -0.75
N SER A 24 10.25 -12.03 -1.93
CA SER A 24 10.52 -13.46 -2.11
C SER A 24 11.92 -13.83 -1.64
N GLY A 25 12.02 -14.64 -0.58
CA GLY A 25 13.29 -15.21 -0.11
C GLY A 25 14.27 -14.22 0.52
N GLY A 26 13.90 -12.96 0.64
CA GLY A 26 14.78 -11.89 1.10
C GLY A 26 15.24 -10.97 -0.05
N PHE A 27 16.22 -10.12 0.24
CA PHE A 27 16.77 -9.16 -0.73
C PHE A 27 18.26 -8.94 -0.52
N SER A 28 18.96 -8.46 -1.54
CA SER A 28 20.36 -8.06 -1.43
C SER A 28 20.48 -6.54 -1.53
N PHE A 29 21.26 -5.95 -0.63
CA PHE A 29 21.52 -4.52 -0.59
C PHE A 29 22.93 -4.25 -0.07
N ASP A 30 23.67 -3.35 -0.70
CA ASP A 30 25.07 -3.01 -0.39
C ASP A 30 25.96 -4.27 -0.26
N GLY A 31 25.76 -5.27 -1.14
CA GLY A 31 26.54 -6.51 -1.19
C GLY A 31 26.18 -7.54 -0.09
N GLN A 32 25.23 -7.25 0.78
CA GLN A 32 24.76 -8.16 1.82
C GLN A 32 23.38 -8.72 1.48
N HIS A 33 23.20 -10.04 1.67
CA HIS A 33 21.89 -10.68 1.59
C HIS A 33 21.17 -10.63 2.94
N HIS A 34 19.91 -10.20 2.91
CA HIS A 34 19.03 -10.12 4.08
C HIS A 34 17.87 -11.09 3.89
N ALA A 35 17.87 -12.17 4.68
CA ALA A 35 16.77 -13.13 4.70
C ALA A 35 15.52 -12.50 5.36
N MET A 36 14.36 -12.83 4.81
CA MET A 36 13.07 -12.38 5.31
C MET A 36 12.16 -13.58 5.56
N THR A 37 11.37 -13.54 6.60
CA THR A 37 10.40 -14.59 6.94
C THR A 37 8.97 -14.08 6.78
N PRO A 38 8.00 -14.95 6.42
CA PRO A 38 6.59 -14.57 6.36
C PRO A 38 6.11 -13.92 7.66
N ASN A 39 5.31 -12.88 7.54
CA ASN A 39 4.78 -12.11 8.66
C ASN A 39 3.25 -12.18 8.79
N LEU A 40 2.58 -12.92 7.91
CA LEU A 40 1.15 -13.12 7.93
C LEU A 40 0.81 -14.59 7.70
N SER A 41 -0.12 -15.14 8.48
CA SER A 41 -0.56 -16.53 8.32
C SER A 41 -1.20 -16.75 6.96
N GLY A 42 -0.80 -17.83 6.27
CA GLY A 42 -1.29 -18.16 4.93
C GLY A 42 -0.53 -17.47 3.78
N GLU A 43 0.33 -16.52 4.06
CA GLU A 43 1.20 -15.89 3.06
C GLU A 43 2.55 -16.63 2.99
N PRO A 44 3.02 -16.99 1.80
CA PRO A 44 4.32 -17.66 1.65
C PRO A 44 5.51 -16.72 1.83
N TYR A 45 5.30 -15.42 1.69
CA TYR A 45 6.32 -14.38 1.75
C TYR A 45 5.96 -13.29 2.76
N PRO A 46 6.94 -12.55 3.30
CA PRO A 46 6.66 -11.35 4.07
C PRO A 46 5.97 -10.31 3.17
N ILE A 47 4.90 -9.72 3.69
CA ILE A 47 4.04 -8.79 2.96
C ILE A 47 3.84 -7.49 3.74
N HIS A 48 3.95 -6.35 3.05
CA HIS A 48 3.56 -5.00 3.51
C HIS A 48 4.29 -4.47 4.75
N GLY A 49 5.41 -5.08 5.14
CA GLY A 49 6.07 -4.72 6.39
C GLY A 49 5.29 -5.16 7.63
N ASP A 50 5.52 -4.53 8.76
CA ASP A 50 4.79 -4.80 10.00
C ASP A 50 3.90 -3.64 10.45
N GLY A 51 4.06 -2.44 9.87
CA GLY A 51 3.36 -1.23 10.28
C GLY A 51 1.83 -1.32 10.21
N PHE A 52 1.27 -2.04 9.22
CA PHE A 52 -0.18 -2.21 9.06
C PHE A 52 -0.82 -3.10 10.13
N ARG A 53 -0.02 -3.83 10.90
CA ARG A 53 -0.46 -4.77 11.95
C ARG A 53 -0.16 -4.28 13.36
N ARG A 54 0.55 -3.16 13.48
CA ARG A 54 0.98 -2.60 14.75
C ARG A 54 0.00 -1.54 15.24
N ALA A 55 -0.09 -1.38 16.53
CA ALA A 55 -0.77 -0.25 17.13
C ALA A 55 0.10 1.01 16.99
N TRP A 56 -0.50 2.08 16.50
CA TRP A 56 0.12 3.40 16.40
C TRP A 56 -0.36 4.26 17.56
N ALA A 57 0.56 4.91 18.23
CA ALA A 57 0.24 5.81 19.33
C ALA A 57 -0.19 7.17 18.79
N LEU A 58 -1.34 7.67 19.24
CA LEU A 58 -1.79 9.03 18.93
C LEU A 58 -0.89 10.01 19.68
N ARG A 59 -0.29 10.95 18.95
CA ARG A 59 0.54 12.03 19.49
C ARG A 59 -0.21 13.32 19.68
N ASP A 60 -0.98 13.69 18.66
CA ASP A 60 -1.78 14.91 18.65
C ASP A 60 -3.00 14.73 17.77
N CYS A 61 -4.10 15.41 18.08
CA CYS A 61 -5.28 15.44 17.22
C CYS A 61 -6.17 16.66 17.47
N SER A 62 -6.89 17.00 16.42
CA SER A 62 -7.98 17.97 16.44
C SER A 62 -9.11 17.47 15.54
N PRO A 63 -10.21 18.22 15.36
CA PRO A 63 -11.23 17.82 14.38
C PRO A 63 -10.76 17.71 12.94
N THR A 64 -9.62 18.29 12.61
CA THR A 64 -9.10 18.38 11.23
C THR A 64 -7.70 17.83 11.05
N HIS A 65 -7.04 17.34 12.09
CA HIS A 65 -5.75 16.67 11.94
C HIS A 65 -5.55 15.55 12.97
N ALA A 66 -4.65 14.62 12.65
CA ALA A 66 -4.17 13.62 13.58
C ALA A 66 -2.72 13.24 13.25
N ASP A 67 -1.90 13.17 14.29
CA ASP A 67 -0.51 12.70 14.25
C ASP A 67 -0.37 11.41 15.04
N LEU A 68 0.09 10.36 14.37
CA LEU A 68 0.34 9.07 15.01
C LEU A 68 1.79 8.64 14.79
N VAL A 69 2.30 7.87 15.72
CA VAL A 69 3.65 7.30 15.67
C VAL A 69 3.63 5.80 15.94
N LEU A 70 4.39 5.08 15.17
CA LEU A 70 4.80 3.71 15.43
C LEU A 70 6.26 3.75 15.91
N GLN A 71 6.48 3.45 17.17
CA GLN A 71 7.81 3.24 17.73
C GLN A 71 8.17 1.75 17.66
N ASP A 72 9.48 1.47 17.70
CA ASP A 72 10.02 0.10 17.76
C ASP A 72 9.52 -0.79 16.62
N GLY A 73 9.35 -0.22 15.40
CA GLY A 73 9.07 -0.99 14.19
C GLY A 73 10.23 -1.96 13.92
N ALA A 74 9.92 -3.25 13.71
CA ALA A 74 10.94 -4.27 13.52
C ALA A 74 10.45 -5.43 12.66
N ILE A 75 11.07 -5.61 11.50
CA ILE A 75 10.83 -6.77 10.63
C ILE A 75 12.08 -7.12 9.83
N GLY A 76 12.55 -8.38 9.91
CA GLY A 76 13.81 -8.77 9.29
C GLY A 76 14.96 -7.86 9.75
N PRO A 77 15.73 -7.26 8.82
CA PRO A 77 16.82 -6.34 9.16
C PRO A 77 16.35 -4.91 9.50
N PHE A 78 15.09 -4.57 9.28
CA PHE A 78 14.56 -3.22 9.47
C PHE A 78 14.25 -2.96 10.94
N LEU A 79 14.87 -1.90 11.48
CA LEU A 79 14.55 -1.30 12.78
C LEU A 79 14.20 0.16 12.49
N TYR A 80 13.02 0.63 12.90
CA TYR A 80 12.55 1.94 12.47
C TYR A 80 11.50 2.56 13.39
N THR A 81 11.38 3.85 13.29
CA THR A 81 10.23 4.64 13.75
C THR A 81 9.47 5.15 12.54
N ALA A 82 8.15 5.09 12.55
CA ALA A 82 7.33 5.69 11.51
C ALA A 82 6.33 6.69 12.09
N GLN A 83 6.00 7.72 11.32
CA GLN A 83 5.02 8.73 11.68
C GLN A 83 4.04 8.91 10.54
N VAL A 84 2.77 9.07 10.86
CA VAL A 84 1.73 9.44 9.92
C VAL A 84 1.03 10.70 10.39
N HIS A 85 0.88 11.64 9.47
CA HIS A 85 0.11 12.86 9.64
C HIS A 85 -1.10 12.83 8.73
N TYR A 86 -2.27 13.11 9.28
CA TYR A 86 -3.51 13.31 8.54
C TYR A 86 -3.96 14.75 8.68
N SER A 87 -4.32 15.38 7.55
CA SER A 87 -4.92 16.72 7.53
C SER A 87 -6.20 16.69 6.69
N LEU A 88 -7.29 17.17 7.26
CA LEU A 88 -8.61 17.16 6.66
C LEU A 88 -9.07 18.57 6.36
N THR A 89 -9.53 18.80 5.14
CA THR A 89 -10.25 20.00 4.73
C THR A 89 -11.71 19.70 4.41
N ALA A 90 -12.45 20.64 3.86
CA ALA A 90 -13.84 20.41 3.46
C ALA A 90 -13.98 19.37 2.32
N ASP A 91 -12.94 19.22 1.49
CA ASP A 91 -12.96 18.46 0.24
C ASP A 91 -11.74 17.55 0.04
N SER A 92 -10.83 17.49 1.00
CA SER A 92 -9.61 16.69 0.87
C SER A 92 -9.16 16.07 2.19
N LEU A 93 -8.52 14.91 2.06
CA LEU A 93 -7.71 14.28 3.10
C LEU A 93 -6.27 14.19 2.58
N GLU A 94 -5.35 14.85 3.26
CA GLU A 94 -3.92 14.70 3.03
C GLU A 94 -3.34 13.68 4.03
N THR A 95 -2.48 12.79 3.54
CA THR A 95 -1.79 11.80 4.38
C THR A 95 -0.30 11.87 4.10
N GLY A 96 0.47 12.25 5.11
CA GLY A 96 1.93 12.23 5.10
C GLY A 96 2.45 11.03 5.89
N LEU A 97 3.21 10.13 5.26
CA LEU A 97 3.86 8.99 5.92
C LEU A 97 5.37 9.15 5.84
N SER A 98 6.05 9.06 6.97
CA SER A 98 7.50 9.14 7.07
C SER A 98 8.06 7.97 7.88
N VAL A 99 9.32 7.60 7.59
CA VAL A 99 10.06 6.56 8.31
C VAL A 99 11.47 7.03 8.61
N THR A 100 11.92 6.72 9.80
CA THR A 100 13.31 6.92 10.25
C THR A 100 13.95 5.56 10.47
N ASN A 101 15.10 5.32 9.84
CA ASN A 101 15.90 4.14 10.09
C ASN A 101 16.59 4.26 11.45
N GLU A 102 16.25 3.41 12.38
CA GLU A 102 16.86 3.34 13.73
C GLU A 102 17.99 2.29 13.80
N GLY A 103 18.19 1.52 12.73
CA GLY A 103 19.27 0.56 12.61
C GLY A 103 20.61 1.21 12.25
N SER A 104 21.70 0.50 12.48
CA SER A 104 23.05 0.97 12.14
C SER A 104 23.42 0.85 10.67
N SER A 105 22.66 0.06 9.91
CA SER A 105 22.93 -0.21 8.49
C SER A 105 21.96 0.56 7.60
N ARG A 106 22.46 0.99 6.43
CA ARG A 106 21.59 1.49 5.36
C ARG A 106 20.73 0.34 4.84
N LEU A 107 19.46 0.61 4.58
CA LEU A 107 18.51 -0.36 4.02
C LEU A 107 17.55 0.34 3.04
N PRO A 108 16.99 -0.40 2.07
CA PRO A 108 16.07 0.14 1.07
C PRO A 108 14.65 0.21 1.65
N PHE A 109 14.34 1.28 2.37
CA PHE A 109 12.99 1.51 2.87
C PHE A 109 12.04 1.88 1.73
N GLY A 110 10.83 1.31 1.78
CA GLY A 110 9.71 1.64 0.91
C GLY A 110 8.48 2.00 1.73
N LEU A 111 7.68 2.93 1.23
CA LEU A 111 6.46 3.39 1.87
C LEU A 111 5.27 3.21 0.93
N GLY A 112 4.11 2.93 1.48
CA GLY A 112 2.88 2.85 0.69
C GLY A 112 1.62 3.13 1.51
N LEU A 113 0.61 3.62 0.83
CA LEU A 113 -0.75 3.70 1.31
C LEU A 113 -1.57 2.66 0.57
N HIS A 114 -2.37 1.90 1.30
CA HIS A 114 -3.23 0.86 0.72
C HIS A 114 -4.70 1.17 1.02
N PRO A 115 -5.28 2.16 0.32
CA PRO A 115 -6.66 2.54 0.52
C PRO A 115 -7.60 1.49 -0.07
N TRP A 116 -8.72 1.27 0.60
CA TRP A 116 -9.83 0.45 0.15
C TRP A 116 -11.01 1.35 -0.18
N PHE A 117 -11.51 1.24 -1.39
CA PHE A 117 -12.68 1.98 -1.85
C PHE A 117 -13.84 1.02 -2.11
N PRO A 118 -15.09 1.41 -1.78
CA PRO A 118 -16.26 0.65 -2.21
C PRO A 118 -16.26 0.48 -3.72
N ARG A 119 -16.73 -0.67 -4.19
CA ARG A 119 -16.84 -0.98 -5.62
C ARG A 119 -18.24 -1.49 -5.93
N ASP A 120 -18.84 -0.95 -6.97
CA ASP A 120 -20.10 -1.38 -7.56
C ASP A 120 -20.03 -1.40 -9.11
N ALA A 121 -21.13 -1.73 -9.75
CA ALA A 121 -21.21 -1.76 -11.22
C ALA A 121 -21.04 -0.38 -11.88
N ALA A 122 -21.29 0.71 -11.15
CA ALA A 122 -21.11 2.08 -11.62
C ALA A 122 -19.68 2.60 -11.40
N THR A 123 -18.85 1.91 -10.61
CA THR A 123 -17.48 2.34 -10.33
C THR A 123 -16.67 2.40 -11.62
N ARG A 124 -15.98 3.52 -11.82
CA ARG A 124 -15.06 3.76 -12.92
C ARG A 124 -13.71 4.18 -12.35
N LEU A 125 -12.64 3.73 -12.99
CA LEU A 125 -11.27 4.08 -12.63
C LEU A 125 -10.60 4.76 -13.83
N ARG A 126 -9.80 5.78 -13.54
CA ARG A 126 -8.90 6.43 -14.48
C ARG A 126 -7.55 6.68 -13.83
N PHE A 127 -6.48 6.32 -14.50
CA PHE A 127 -5.10 6.72 -14.20
C PHE A 127 -4.22 6.46 -15.42
N ALA A 128 -3.03 7.04 -15.45
CA ALA A 128 -2.03 6.82 -16.49
C ALA A 128 -0.80 6.09 -15.93
N ALA A 129 -0.31 5.09 -16.66
CA ALA A 129 0.93 4.39 -16.36
C ALA A 129 1.59 3.91 -17.66
N ASN A 130 2.91 3.64 -17.64
CA ASN A 130 3.66 3.25 -18.83
C ASN A 130 3.94 1.75 -18.88
N GLY A 131 3.96 1.08 -17.75
CA GLY A 131 4.21 -0.34 -17.66
C GLY A 131 3.40 -1.01 -16.54
N HIS A 132 3.28 -2.31 -16.63
CA HIS A 132 2.64 -3.10 -15.60
C HIS A 132 3.45 -4.36 -15.29
N TRP A 133 3.25 -4.88 -14.10
CA TRP A 133 3.85 -6.10 -13.61
C TRP A 133 2.74 -7.12 -13.41
N PRO A 134 2.50 -8.04 -14.36
CA PRO A 134 1.53 -9.11 -14.17
C PRO A 134 1.85 -9.92 -12.92
N GLU A 135 0.83 -10.47 -12.30
CA GLU A 135 0.96 -11.33 -11.14
C GLU A 135 1.33 -12.76 -11.56
N THR A 136 2.30 -13.36 -10.86
CA THR A 136 2.58 -14.80 -10.95
C THR A 136 1.60 -15.60 -10.07
N PRO A 137 1.50 -16.94 -10.22
CA PRO A 137 0.70 -17.77 -9.33
C PRO A 137 1.06 -17.64 -7.84
N ASP A 138 2.30 -17.25 -7.53
CA ASP A 138 2.78 -17.01 -6.16
C ASP A 138 2.55 -15.57 -5.67
N HIS A 139 1.75 -14.81 -6.39
CA HIS A 139 1.45 -13.41 -6.08
C HIS A 139 2.65 -12.45 -6.12
N LEU A 140 3.71 -12.84 -6.83
CA LEU A 140 4.88 -12.00 -7.07
C LEU A 140 4.74 -11.27 -8.42
N PRO A 141 5.43 -10.13 -8.60
CA PRO A 141 5.47 -9.48 -9.91
C PRO A 141 6.25 -10.34 -10.91
N ALA A 142 5.70 -10.53 -12.09
CA ALA A 142 6.39 -11.13 -13.23
C ALA A 142 7.32 -10.10 -13.92
N THR A 143 7.63 -10.32 -15.19
CA THR A 143 8.43 -9.37 -15.98
C THR A 143 7.62 -8.12 -16.31
N LEU A 144 8.27 -6.96 -16.26
CA LEU A 144 7.66 -5.68 -16.67
C LEU A 144 7.25 -5.74 -18.15
N GLU A 145 6.01 -5.43 -18.39
CA GLU A 145 5.42 -5.35 -19.73
C GLU A 145 4.91 -3.93 -20.01
N ALA A 146 4.90 -3.55 -21.29
CA ALA A 146 4.21 -2.33 -21.69
C ALA A 146 2.71 -2.48 -21.38
N VAL A 147 2.09 -1.40 -20.93
CA VAL A 147 0.67 -1.45 -20.61
C VAL A 147 -0.14 -1.68 -21.88
N PRO A 148 -0.91 -2.77 -21.95
CA PRO A 148 -1.79 -2.99 -23.08
C PRO A 148 -2.91 -1.93 -23.09
N ALA A 149 -3.27 -1.46 -24.26
CA ALA A 149 -4.36 -0.49 -24.42
C ALA A 149 -5.76 -1.11 -24.15
N VAL A 150 -5.84 -2.38 -23.73
CA VAL A 150 -7.11 -3.12 -23.57
C VAL A 150 -7.04 -4.07 -22.36
N GLN A 151 -8.13 -4.10 -21.59
CA GLN A 151 -8.43 -4.99 -20.46
C GLN A 151 -7.37 -5.04 -19.36
N GLY A 152 -7.60 -4.28 -18.30
CA GLY A 152 -6.84 -4.33 -17.06
C GLY A 152 -5.90 -3.15 -16.81
N GLY A 153 -5.95 -2.09 -17.59
CA GLY A 153 -5.21 -0.83 -17.37
C GLY A 153 -4.25 -0.42 -18.47
N PRO A 154 -3.67 0.76 -18.41
CA PRO A 154 -4.12 1.86 -17.62
C PRO A 154 -5.39 2.43 -18.22
N TRP A 155 -6.30 2.76 -17.37
CA TRP A 155 -7.55 3.40 -17.75
C TRP A 155 -7.30 4.89 -18.01
N HIS A 156 -6.76 5.25 -19.19
CA HIS A 156 -6.57 6.65 -19.57
C HIS A 156 -7.89 7.41 -19.62
N ASP A 157 -8.97 6.72 -20.00
CA ASP A 157 -10.32 7.20 -19.89
C ASP A 157 -11.09 6.46 -18.79
N PRO A 158 -12.05 7.12 -18.12
CA PRO A 158 -12.83 6.46 -17.07
C PRO A 158 -13.52 5.20 -17.60
N ALA A 159 -13.11 4.03 -17.11
CA ALA A 159 -13.63 2.75 -17.55
C ALA A 159 -14.05 1.88 -16.36
N PRO A 160 -15.03 0.95 -16.57
CA PRO A 160 -15.39 -0.01 -15.54
C PRO A 160 -14.22 -0.92 -15.23
N LEU A 161 -14.13 -1.33 -13.96
CA LEU A 161 -13.20 -2.36 -13.57
C LEU A 161 -13.66 -3.71 -14.12
N PRO A 162 -12.76 -4.56 -14.62
CA PRO A 162 -13.13 -5.91 -15.05
C PRO A 162 -13.63 -6.74 -13.87
N ASP A 163 -14.48 -7.73 -14.15
CA ASP A 163 -14.88 -8.70 -13.16
C ASP A 163 -13.69 -9.54 -12.70
N GLY A 164 -13.69 -9.91 -11.40
CA GLY A 164 -12.69 -10.78 -10.82
C GLY A 164 -11.58 -10.05 -10.08
N TRP A 165 -10.52 -10.81 -9.80
CA TRP A 165 -9.36 -10.39 -9.05
C TRP A 165 -8.39 -9.62 -9.94
N ILE A 166 -7.90 -8.47 -9.44
CA ILE A 166 -6.85 -7.68 -10.08
C ILE A 166 -5.79 -7.42 -9.02
N ASN A 167 -4.59 -7.94 -9.24
CA ASN A 167 -3.42 -7.68 -8.41
C ASN A 167 -2.23 -7.42 -9.33
N THR A 168 -2.08 -6.18 -9.75
CA THR A 168 -1.09 -5.77 -10.74
C THR A 168 -0.38 -4.51 -10.26
N GLY A 169 0.94 -4.54 -10.26
CA GLY A 169 1.76 -3.34 -10.06
C GLY A 169 1.85 -2.53 -11.35
N PHE A 170 1.84 -1.21 -11.24
CA PHE A 170 2.03 -0.31 -12.38
C PHE A 170 3.27 0.56 -12.16
N SER A 171 3.98 0.87 -13.25
CA SER A 171 5.13 1.77 -13.25
C SER A 171 4.93 2.93 -14.22
N GLY A 172 5.65 4.03 -13.96
CA GLY A 172 5.46 5.26 -14.72
C GLY A 172 4.09 5.91 -14.50
N TRP A 173 3.47 5.67 -13.35
CA TRP A 173 2.27 6.36 -12.90
C TRP A 173 2.60 7.83 -12.60
N ASP A 174 1.72 8.73 -13.03
CA ASP A 174 1.88 10.19 -12.87
C ASP A 174 1.52 10.70 -11.45
N GLY A 175 1.11 9.80 -10.55
CA GLY A 175 0.70 10.12 -9.18
C GLY A 175 -0.77 10.49 -9.06
N CYS A 176 -1.55 10.46 -10.13
CA CYS A 176 -2.97 10.80 -10.12
C CYS A 176 -3.84 9.60 -10.50
N ALA A 177 -4.86 9.32 -9.70
CA ALA A 177 -5.91 8.35 -10.02
C ALA A 177 -7.28 8.95 -9.70
N GLN A 178 -8.25 8.70 -10.54
CA GLN A 178 -9.63 9.13 -10.34
C GLN A 178 -10.54 7.91 -10.22
N ILE A 179 -11.28 7.86 -9.14
CA ILE A 179 -12.32 6.87 -8.91
C ILE A 179 -13.66 7.60 -8.93
N SER A 180 -14.54 7.21 -9.85
CA SER A 180 -15.92 7.66 -9.88
C SER A 180 -16.83 6.55 -9.43
N GLN A 181 -17.75 6.85 -8.53
CA GLN A 181 -18.71 5.91 -7.97
C GLN A 181 -20.12 6.39 -8.27
N GLY A 182 -21.08 5.46 -8.31
CA GLY A 182 -22.49 5.81 -8.32
C GLY A 182 -22.90 6.53 -7.03
N PRO A 183 -24.13 7.05 -6.94
CA PRO A 183 -24.64 7.65 -5.71
C PRO A 183 -24.55 6.60 -4.59
N MET A 184 -23.83 6.95 -3.51
CA MET A 184 -23.81 6.07 -2.33
C MET A 184 -25.23 5.94 -1.79
N ALA A 185 -25.67 4.71 -1.59
CA ALA A 185 -26.92 4.47 -0.87
C ALA A 185 -26.77 5.06 0.55
N ALA A 186 -27.72 5.92 0.92
CA ALA A 186 -27.77 6.57 2.23
C ALA A 186 -28.08 5.56 3.35
#